data_85c218ca7e16e3e3e5e711aff2b0b1ba
#
_entry.id   85c218ca7e16e3e3e5e711aff2b0b1ba
#
_cell.length_a   1.000
_cell.length_b   1.000
_cell.length_c   1.000
_cell.angle_alpha   90.00
_cell.angle_beta   90.00
_cell.angle_gamma   90.00
#
_symmetry.space_group_name_H-M   'P 1'
#
loop_
_entity.id
_entity.type
_entity.pdbx_description
1 polymer ?
#
loop_
_entity_poly.entity_id
_entity_poly.type
_entity_poly.pdbx_seq_one_letter_code
_entity_poly.pdbx_strand_id
1 'polypeptide(L)'
;MEEIIFWMEEAADSGVKKIADKVAGDVELVTDRRPRVLYGTSQEELADVAERAETVIVPATVGKSRLLEQMEEEKRIGLEQIRGKRECYGWFFLNDPEWHGTQILLIAGSDKRGTIYGLFHLSELLGVSPFVDWCGIRPPHREHVGLRASMACVAGEPSVRYRGFFINDEWPAFGTWCNRRFGGFGTSVYEHVFELLLRLKGNYLWPAMWSARFGDDGPGLANAKLADEYGIIMGMSHHEPCLRQGEEYKYLRGKDSVYGDAWNFRTNREGIIRFWKDGLLRRGKFENVITLGMRGEADTAILGEKATLEDNIELLRDVLKTQNELIRECVDEDVKRVPRMLALYKEVEAFFYGNDQTAGLMGSEELEDVILLLCDDNYGNLRTLPTKEMRTHKGGYGMYYHLDYHGWPISYEWINSSYLPKIWEQMTTAYEFGVRELWIVNVGDIATQEFPLSYFLDMAYDFGRWGSGAVNQTAEYTRQWTRQQFGSFTEEIQEQIADVLQGYTRLIQKRRPEAMRAMVYHPVHGRETQDTLEEIKRILTEAERVYAWMKEHAPEYEAAFVALIYYPAA
;
A
#
# COMPACT_ATOMS: atom_id res chain seq x y z
N MET A 1 24.69 26.30 17.18
CA MET A 1 23.27 25.91 17.32
C MET A 1 22.97 25.00 16.13
N GLU A 2 22.34 23.89 16.34
CA GLU A 2 21.89 23.01 15.26
C GLU A 2 20.58 23.56 14.68
N GLU A 3 20.34 23.40 13.38
CA GLU A 3 19.09 23.86 12.77
C GLU A 3 17.90 23.04 13.26
N ILE A 4 18.06 21.69 13.28
CA ILE A 4 17.02 20.76 13.70
C ILE A 4 17.60 19.68 14.63
N ILE A 5 16.84 19.35 15.69
CA ILE A 5 17.03 18.15 16.50
C ILE A 5 15.68 17.42 16.60
N PHE A 6 15.70 16.10 16.51
CA PHE A 6 14.53 15.26 16.88
C PHE A 6 14.67 14.87 18.34
N TRP A 7 13.61 15.06 19.11
CA TRP A 7 13.53 14.61 20.49
C TRP A 7 12.30 13.78 20.73
N MET A 8 12.44 12.63 21.38
CA MET A 8 11.32 11.73 21.68
C MET A 8 11.42 11.20 23.11
N GLU A 9 10.25 10.91 23.69
CA GLU A 9 10.22 10.18 24.95
C GLU A 9 10.79 8.77 24.78
N GLU A 10 11.54 8.28 25.77
CA GLU A 10 12.11 6.91 25.76
C GLU A 10 11.00 5.84 25.66
N ALA A 11 9.80 6.12 26.12
CA ALA A 11 8.62 5.26 26.04
C ALA A 11 7.95 5.25 24.65
N ALA A 12 8.39 6.06 23.68
CA ALA A 12 7.82 6.09 22.34
C ALA A 12 7.93 4.73 21.64
N ASP A 13 6.94 4.41 20.80
CA ASP A 13 6.94 3.15 20.02
C ASP A 13 8.24 3.00 19.20
N SER A 14 8.79 1.78 19.16
CA SER A 14 10.03 1.49 18.42
C SER A 14 9.92 1.82 16.93
N GLY A 15 8.75 1.59 16.32
CA GLY A 15 8.48 1.97 14.94
C GLY A 15 8.54 3.47 14.72
N VAL A 16 7.99 4.28 15.62
CA VAL A 16 8.10 5.75 15.57
C VAL A 16 9.55 6.21 15.65
N LYS A 17 10.36 5.59 16.55
CA LYS A 17 11.78 5.87 16.68
C LYS A 17 12.55 5.57 15.38
N LYS A 18 12.30 4.41 14.78
CA LYS A 18 12.90 4.02 13.49
C LYS A 18 12.55 5.00 12.37
N ILE A 19 11.28 5.39 12.28
CA ILE A 19 10.85 6.33 11.25
C ILE A 19 11.42 7.73 11.48
N ALA A 20 11.53 8.20 12.73
CA ALA A 20 12.17 9.47 13.02
C ALA A 20 13.65 9.48 12.58
N ASP A 21 14.39 8.37 12.77
CA ASP A 21 15.77 8.25 12.28
C ASP A 21 15.85 8.24 10.74
N LYS A 22 14.87 7.59 10.05
CA LYS A 22 14.77 7.63 8.58
C LYS A 22 14.46 9.05 8.08
N VAL A 23 13.56 9.78 8.74
CA VAL A 23 13.24 11.17 8.38
C VAL A 23 14.41 12.10 8.67
N ALA A 24 15.21 11.85 9.72
CA ALA A 24 16.49 12.55 9.92
C ALA A 24 17.48 12.28 8.76
N GLY A 25 17.48 11.07 8.21
CA GLY A 25 18.20 10.74 6.97
C GLY A 25 17.67 11.49 5.74
N ASP A 26 16.36 11.70 5.65
CA ASP A 26 15.76 12.50 4.57
C ASP A 26 16.17 13.98 4.68
N VAL A 27 16.24 14.52 5.89
CA VAL A 27 16.78 15.87 6.11
C VAL A 27 18.24 15.95 5.68
N GLU A 28 19.07 14.94 6.03
CA GLU A 28 20.46 14.85 5.59
C GLU A 28 20.56 14.80 4.05
N LEU A 29 19.72 14.00 3.40
CA LEU A 29 19.69 13.87 1.95
C LEU A 29 19.39 15.22 1.24
N VAL A 30 18.60 16.07 1.88
CA VAL A 30 18.20 17.39 1.35
C VAL A 30 19.22 18.48 1.69
N THR A 31 19.87 18.41 2.87
CA THR A 31 20.67 19.52 3.43
C THR A 31 22.15 19.21 3.61
N ASP A 32 22.58 17.97 3.36
CA ASP A 32 23.92 17.44 3.70
C ASP A 32 24.23 17.48 5.21
N ARG A 33 23.20 17.67 6.07
CA ARG A 33 23.34 17.75 7.53
C ARG A 33 22.32 16.83 8.19
N ARG A 34 22.82 15.79 8.88
CA ARG A 34 21.93 14.86 9.60
C ARG A 34 21.55 15.43 10.97
N PRO A 35 20.26 15.67 11.24
CA PRO A 35 19.79 16.00 12.57
C PRO A 35 20.09 14.88 13.58
N ARG A 36 20.41 15.25 14.81
CA ARG A 36 20.49 14.27 15.89
C ARG A 36 19.08 13.82 16.29
N VAL A 37 18.99 12.55 16.65
CA VAL A 37 17.77 11.95 17.24
C VAL A 37 18.10 11.66 18.70
N LEU A 38 17.45 12.35 19.61
CA LEU A 38 17.68 12.28 21.06
C LEU A 38 16.45 11.72 21.76
N TYR A 39 16.68 11.13 22.91
CA TYR A 39 15.64 10.52 23.74
C TYR A 39 15.71 11.10 25.15
N GLY A 40 14.56 11.23 25.82
CA GLY A 40 14.49 11.72 27.18
C GLY A 40 13.25 11.24 27.90
N THR A 41 13.12 11.63 29.16
CA THR A 41 12.05 11.19 30.07
C THR A 41 11.24 12.34 30.65
N SER A 42 11.73 13.59 30.49
CA SER A 42 11.12 14.77 31.12
C SER A 42 11.11 16.00 30.21
N GLN A 43 10.28 16.96 30.58
CA GLN A 43 10.20 18.26 29.91
C GLN A 43 11.44 19.12 30.16
N GLU A 44 12.11 18.95 31.29
CA GLU A 44 13.39 19.64 31.57
C GLU A 44 14.48 19.21 30.58
N GLU A 45 14.57 17.89 30.28
CA GLU A 45 15.51 17.39 29.27
C GLU A 45 15.18 17.91 27.87
N LEU A 46 13.90 18.09 27.53
CA LEU A 46 13.51 18.75 26.28
C LEU A 46 13.95 20.23 26.27
N ALA A 47 13.81 20.94 27.38
CA ALA A 47 14.25 22.34 27.50
C ALA A 47 15.77 22.47 27.31
N ASP A 48 16.57 21.55 27.90
CA ASP A 48 18.03 21.51 27.73
C ASP A 48 18.44 21.23 26.26
N VAL A 49 17.63 20.45 25.53
CA VAL A 49 17.84 20.19 24.09
C VAL A 49 17.46 21.42 23.28
N ALA A 50 16.39 22.12 23.66
CA ALA A 50 15.91 23.33 22.99
C ALA A 50 16.97 24.44 22.96
N GLU A 51 17.81 24.59 23.99
CA GLU A 51 18.93 25.56 24.00
C GLU A 51 19.93 25.34 22.85
N ARG A 52 19.95 24.19 22.22
CA ARG A 52 20.98 23.77 21.25
C ARG A 52 20.50 23.78 19.80
N ALA A 53 19.20 23.99 19.56
CA ALA A 53 18.61 23.95 18.22
C ALA A 53 17.76 25.18 17.93
N GLU A 54 17.57 25.48 16.65
CA GLU A 54 16.60 26.48 16.19
C GLU A 54 15.18 25.91 16.21
N THR A 55 15.05 24.63 15.85
CA THR A 55 13.78 23.88 15.88
C THR A 55 14.00 22.49 16.49
N VAL A 56 13.14 22.11 17.44
CA VAL A 56 13.07 20.72 17.93
C VAL A 56 11.79 20.08 17.41
N ILE A 57 11.93 18.94 16.75
CA ILE A 57 10.80 18.13 16.26
C ILE A 57 10.50 17.06 17.30
N VAL A 58 9.27 17.05 17.80
CA VAL A 58 8.80 16.16 18.86
C VAL A 58 7.67 15.27 18.36
N PRO A 59 7.97 14.05 17.87
CA PRO A 59 6.94 13.06 17.56
C PRO A 59 6.36 12.48 18.85
N ALA A 60 5.03 12.48 18.97
CA ALA A 60 4.32 12.01 20.15
C ALA A 60 3.03 11.29 19.77
N THR A 61 2.70 10.21 20.46
CA THR A 61 1.49 9.41 20.21
C THR A 61 0.51 9.55 21.36
N VAL A 62 -0.74 9.87 21.08
CA VAL A 62 -1.84 9.97 22.07
C VAL A 62 -1.93 8.67 22.88
N GLY A 63 -2.04 8.81 24.20
CA GLY A 63 -2.10 7.68 25.13
C GLY A 63 -0.77 6.95 25.38
N LYS A 64 0.33 7.41 24.75
CA LYS A 64 1.70 6.90 24.95
C LYS A 64 2.66 7.97 25.48
N SER A 65 2.51 9.20 25.02
CA SER A 65 3.36 10.33 25.38
C SER A 65 2.80 11.07 26.61
N ARG A 66 3.59 11.11 27.69
CA ARG A 66 3.25 11.88 28.89
C ARG A 66 3.32 13.38 28.62
N LEU A 67 4.29 13.81 27.86
CA LEU A 67 4.45 15.20 27.44
C LEU A 67 3.20 15.69 26.70
N LEU A 68 2.68 14.89 25.77
CA LEU A 68 1.49 15.23 24.98
C LEU A 68 0.25 15.36 25.87
N GLU A 69 0.02 14.43 26.78
CA GLU A 69 -1.11 14.44 27.71
C GLU A 69 -1.02 15.66 28.66
N GLN A 70 0.17 15.96 29.19
CA GLN A 70 0.39 17.14 30.02
C GLN A 70 0.10 18.45 29.28
N MET A 71 0.58 18.60 28.04
CA MET A 71 0.30 19.79 27.23
C MET A 71 -1.19 19.98 26.93
N GLU A 72 -1.95 18.90 26.77
CA GLU A 72 -3.40 18.97 26.60
C GLU A 72 -4.09 19.39 27.90
N GLU A 73 -3.70 18.80 29.05
CA GLU A 73 -4.23 19.18 30.37
C GLU A 73 -3.97 20.67 30.70
N GLU A 74 -2.79 21.16 30.35
CA GLU A 74 -2.40 22.57 30.47
C GLU A 74 -3.06 23.51 29.43
N LYS A 75 -3.86 22.93 28.50
CA LYS A 75 -4.54 23.67 27.40
C LYS A 75 -3.58 24.39 26.44
N ARG A 76 -2.37 23.89 26.29
CA ARG A 76 -1.37 24.42 25.35
C ARG A 76 -1.63 23.93 23.91
N ILE A 77 -2.28 22.78 23.79
CA ILE A 77 -2.72 22.17 22.51
C ILE A 77 -4.12 21.60 22.66
N GLY A 78 -4.83 21.45 21.53
CA GLY A 78 -6.13 20.76 21.46
C GLY A 78 -6.02 19.51 20.62
N LEU A 79 -6.39 18.36 21.18
CA LEU A 79 -6.31 17.05 20.51
C LEU A 79 -7.67 16.52 20.05
N GLU A 80 -8.76 17.31 20.15
CA GLU A 80 -10.13 16.86 19.87
C GLU A 80 -10.31 16.40 18.42
N GLN A 81 -9.48 16.92 17.52
CA GLN A 81 -9.55 16.54 16.11
C GLN A 81 -8.86 15.21 15.79
N ILE A 82 -7.99 14.71 16.69
CA ILE A 82 -7.22 13.50 16.47
C ILE A 82 -7.50 12.40 17.50
N ARG A 83 -7.74 12.75 18.77
CA ARG A 83 -7.97 11.78 19.85
C ARG A 83 -9.18 10.87 19.56
N GLY A 84 -8.99 9.55 19.73
CA GLY A 84 -10.02 8.54 19.49
C GLY A 84 -10.34 8.27 18.03
N LYS A 85 -9.61 8.89 17.09
CA LYS A 85 -9.70 8.63 15.66
C LYS A 85 -8.57 7.73 15.21
N ARG A 86 -8.69 7.20 14.00
CA ARG A 86 -7.73 6.25 13.41
C ARG A 86 -6.73 6.99 12.52
N GLU A 87 -5.44 6.80 12.79
CA GLU A 87 -4.35 7.21 11.88
C GLU A 87 -4.32 8.70 11.53
N CYS A 88 -4.84 9.54 12.45
CA CYS A 88 -4.81 11.00 12.34
C CYS A 88 -3.51 11.55 12.91
N TYR A 89 -3.10 12.71 12.43
CA TYR A 89 -2.01 13.46 13.05
C TYR A 89 -2.25 14.96 12.98
N GLY A 90 -1.59 15.69 13.88
CA GLY A 90 -1.52 17.15 13.87
C GLY A 90 -0.09 17.66 14.01
N TRP A 91 0.23 18.74 13.33
CA TRP A 91 1.44 19.53 13.49
C TRP A 91 1.12 20.77 14.28
N PHE A 92 1.71 20.90 15.46
CA PHE A 92 1.52 22.04 16.37
C PHE A 92 2.86 22.75 16.57
N PHE A 93 2.91 24.03 16.23
CA PHE A 93 4.09 24.86 16.44
C PHE A 93 3.94 25.61 17.76
N LEU A 94 4.85 25.37 18.68
CA LEU A 94 4.85 25.94 20.02
C LEU A 94 6.08 26.82 20.20
N ASN A 95 5.85 28.03 20.71
CA ASN A 95 6.89 28.99 21.05
C ASN A 95 6.66 29.39 22.51
N ASP A 96 7.32 28.70 23.44
CA ASP A 96 7.20 28.93 24.86
C ASP A 96 8.47 29.57 25.40
N PRO A 97 8.38 30.57 26.29
CA PRO A 97 9.55 31.13 26.99
C PRO A 97 10.40 30.10 27.73
N GLU A 98 9.78 28.99 28.20
CA GLU A 98 10.48 27.88 28.85
C GLU A 98 11.50 27.19 27.92
N TRP A 99 11.37 27.33 26.60
CA TRP A 99 12.28 26.76 25.61
C TRP A 99 13.21 27.80 24.99
N HIS A 100 13.53 28.87 25.73
CA HIS A 100 14.52 29.86 25.34
C HIS A 100 14.30 30.50 23.95
N GLY A 101 13.06 30.49 23.44
CA GLY A 101 12.70 31.01 22.13
C GLY A 101 12.90 30.03 20.97
N THR A 102 13.31 28.79 21.27
CA THR A 102 13.36 27.69 20.28
C THR A 102 11.97 27.30 19.85
N GLN A 103 11.79 27.06 18.55
CA GLN A 103 10.55 26.56 18.01
C GLN A 103 10.42 25.04 18.28
N ILE A 104 9.31 24.61 18.85
CA ILE A 104 8.97 23.20 18.94
C ILE A 104 7.93 22.88 17.87
N LEU A 105 8.23 21.93 16.99
CA LEU A 105 7.25 21.27 16.14
C LEU A 105 6.83 19.97 16.81
N LEU A 106 5.67 19.99 17.46
CA LEU A 106 5.05 18.80 18.02
C LEU A 106 4.24 18.10 16.93
N ILE A 107 4.61 16.86 16.62
CA ILE A 107 3.91 15.97 15.69
C ILE A 107 3.09 14.99 16.54
N ALA A 108 1.82 15.29 16.76
CA ALA A 108 0.93 14.47 17.58
C ALA A 108 0.12 13.51 16.70
N GLY A 109 0.30 12.20 16.89
CA GLY A 109 -0.49 11.17 16.22
C GLY A 109 -1.57 10.59 17.13
N SER A 110 -2.75 10.28 16.59
CA SER A 110 -3.82 9.58 17.31
C SER A 110 -3.43 8.16 17.73
N ASP A 111 -2.55 7.55 16.96
CA ASP A 111 -1.96 6.23 17.16
C ASP A 111 -0.54 6.18 16.54
N LYS A 112 0.13 5.02 16.60
CA LYS A 112 1.46 4.80 16.03
C LYS A 112 1.54 5.24 14.56
N ARG A 113 0.58 4.83 13.71
CA ARG A 113 0.57 5.14 12.27
C ARG A 113 0.32 6.63 12.03
N GLY A 114 -0.58 7.25 12.78
CA GLY A 114 -0.78 8.70 12.70
C GLY A 114 0.51 9.47 12.98
N THR A 115 1.28 9.09 14.01
CA THR A 115 2.58 9.72 14.31
C THR A 115 3.58 9.50 13.16
N ILE A 116 3.64 8.30 12.60
CA ILE A 116 4.51 7.96 11.46
C ILE A 116 4.12 8.79 10.21
N TYR A 117 2.84 8.91 9.90
CA TYR A 117 2.39 9.75 8.77
C TYR A 117 2.71 11.21 8.97
N GLY A 118 2.60 11.70 10.20
CA GLY A 118 3.02 13.06 10.55
C GLY A 118 4.52 13.29 10.38
N LEU A 119 5.35 12.29 10.65
CA LEU A 119 6.79 12.31 10.38
C LEU A 119 7.08 12.32 8.88
N PHE A 120 6.48 11.44 8.10
CA PHE A 120 6.68 11.39 6.65
C PHE A 120 6.09 12.60 5.91
N HIS A 121 5.14 13.32 6.52
CA HIS A 121 4.71 14.62 6.00
C HIS A 121 5.87 15.62 5.91
N LEU A 122 6.83 15.57 6.84
CA LEU A 122 8.05 16.38 6.75
C LEU A 122 8.88 15.99 5.51
N SER A 123 9.11 14.70 5.30
CA SER A 123 9.83 14.21 4.11
C SER A 123 9.15 14.67 2.80
N GLU A 124 7.83 14.60 2.76
CA GLU A 124 7.01 15.05 1.62
C GLU A 124 7.19 16.56 1.36
N LEU A 125 7.15 17.40 2.41
CA LEU A 125 7.39 18.85 2.30
C LEU A 125 8.82 19.20 1.90
N LEU A 126 9.79 18.36 2.25
CA LEU A 126 11.17 18.51 1.80
C LEU A 126 11.37 18.13 0.34
N GLY A 127 10.38 17.51 -0.29
CA GLY A 127 10.45 17.02 -1.67
C GLY A 127 11.10 15.64 -1.79
N VAL A 128 11.21 14.90 -0.70
CA VAL A 128 11.70 13.51 -0.73
C VAL A 128 10.59 12.62 -1.27
N SER A 129 10.89 11.95 -2.39
CA SER A 129 9.96 10.98 -2.99
C SER A 129 9.76 9.76 -2.09
N PRO A 130 8.54 9.19 -1.99
CA PRO A 130 8.35 7.87 -1.40
C PRO A 130 9.25 6.80 -2.01
N PHE A 131 9.63 6.95 -3.27
CA PHE A 131 10.46 6.01 -4.03
C PHE A 131 11.96 6.36 -4.05
N VAL A 132 12.43 7.20 -3.13
CA VAL A 132 13.84 7.64 -3.07
C VAL A 132 14.84 6.47 -3.10
N ASP A 133 14.55 5.39 -2.38
CA ASP A 133 15.39 4.18 -2.35
C ASP A 133 15.09 3.17 -3.47
N TRP A 134 14.01 3.38 -4.21
CA TRP A 134 13.55 2.46 -5.26
C TRP A 134 14.00 2.88 -6.65
N CYS A 135 13.87 4.17 -6.98
CA CYS A 135 14.13 4.69 -8.32
C CYS A 135 15.41 5.54 -8.39
N GLY A 136 16.11 5.76 -7.28
CA GLY A 136 17.27 6.64 -7.25
C GLY A 136 16.94 8.11 -7.49
N ILE A 137 15.70 8.52 -7.22
CA ILE A 137 15.25 9.91 -7.30
C ILE A 137 15.88 10.71 -6.17
N ARG A 138 16.46 11.87 -6.48
CA ARG A 138 17.06 12.75 -5.50
C ARG A 138 16.17 13.96 -5.25
N PRO A 139 15.91 14.34 -3.98
CA PRO A 139 15.23 15.59 -3.69
C PRO A 139 16.13 16.79 -4.05
N PRO A 140 15.54 17.96 -4.33
CA PRO A 140 16.30 19.18 -4.54
C PRO A 140 17.07 19.55 -3.28
N HIS A 141 18.35 19.91 -3.43
CA HIS A 141 19.17 20.37 -2.31
C HIS A 141 18.63 21.70 -1.73
N ARG A 142 18.67 21.84 -0.41
CA ARG A 142 18.29 23.05 0.33
C ARG A 142 19.35 23.38 1.38
N GLU A 143 19.68 24.65 1.52
CA GLU A 143 20.58 25.11 2.58
C GLU A 143 19.91 25.04 3.96
N HIS A 144 18.59 25.24 4.03
CA HIS A 144 17.77 25.26 5.25
C HIS A 144 16.42 24.58 5.05
N VAL A 145 15.92 23.96 6.12
CA VAL A 145 14.60 23.28 6.09
C VAL A 145 13.43 24.28 6.18
N GLY A 146 13.57 25.37 6.91
CA GLY A 146 12.65 26.50 6.93
C GLY A 146 11.23 26.18 7.44
N LEU A 147 11.10 25.47 8.56
CA LEU A 147 9.82 25.17 9.20
C LEU A 147 9.14 26.45 9.76
N ARG A 148 7.84 26.62 9.55
CA ARG A 148 7.10 27.82 9.93
C ARG A 148 5.74 27.47 10.57
N ALA A 149 5.28 28.26 11.50
CA ALA A 149 3.99 28.09 12.16
C ALA A 149 2.78 28.05 11.20
N SER A 150 2.89 28.69 10.03
CA SER A 150 1.87 28.61 8.98
C SER A 150 1.72 27.21 8.35
N MET A 151 2.63 26.27 8.62
CA MET A 151 2.57 24.87 8.21
C MET A 151 1.79 23.99 9.19
N ALA A 152 1.25 24.57 10.28
CA ALA A 152 0.39 23.86 11.21
C ALA A 152 -0.80 23.24 10.46
N CYS A 153 -1.07 21.97 10.71
CA CYS A 153 -2.14 21.23 10.04
C CYS A 153 -2.68 20.11 10.91
N VAL A 154 -3.87 19.64 10.57
CA VAL A 154 -4.43 18.40 11.11
C VAL A 154 -4.92 17.56 9.95
N ALA A 155 -4.39 16.33 9.83
CA ALA A 155 -4.86 15.35 8.90
C ALA A 155 -5.97 14.50 9.56
N GLY A 156 -7.10 14.36 8.89
CA GLY A 156 -8.23 13.55 9.34
C GLY A 156 -8.00 12.05 9.15
N GLU A 157 -9.01 11.26 9.51
CA GLU A 157 -8.98 9.81 9.28
C GLU A 157 -8.86 9.48 7.79
N PRO A 158 -8.04 8.51 7.42
CA PRO A 158 -7.99 8.01 6.06
C PRO A 158 -9.36 7.52 5.58
N SER A 159 -9.67 7.80 4.33
CA SER A 159 -10.99 7.53 3.73
C SER A 159 -11.29 6.03 3.60
N VAL A 160 -10.27 5.21 3.38
CA VAL A 160 -10.35 3.75 3.34
C VAL A 160 -9.60 3.18 4.53
N ARG A 161 -10.22 2.23 5.24
CA ARG A 161 -9.67 1.69 6.49
C ARG A 161 -8.39 0.89 6.29
N TYR A 162 -8.41 -0.12 5.41
CA TYR A 162 -7.26 -0.93 5.03
C TYR A 162 -6.89 -0.60 3.59
N ARG A 163 -5.68 -0.10 3.38
CA ARG A 163 -5.24 0.40 2.07
C ARG A 163 -3.79 0.03 1.82
N GLY A 164 -3.54 -0.59 0.69
CA GLY A 164 -2.19 -1.05 0.41
C GLY A 164 -2.06 -1.77 -0.91
N PHE A 165 -0.99 -2.52 -1.04
CA PHE A 165 -0.67 -3.23 -2.27
C PHE A 165 -0.29 -4.69 -2.04
N PHE A 166 -0.38 -5.45 -3.12
CA PHE A 166 0.02 -6.84 -3.22
C PHE A 166 1.25 -6.96 -4.11
N ILE A 167 2.33 -7.51 -3.56
CA ILE A 167 3.52 -7.87 -4.33
C ILE A 167 3.31 -9.29 -4.82
N ASN A 168 3.07 -9.43 -6.13
CA ASN A 168 2.78 -10.74 -6.70
C ASN A 168 4.04 -11.58 -6.99
N ASP A 169 5.23 -11.10 -6.58
CA ASP A 169 6.52 -11.83 -6.71
C ASP A 169 6.80 -12.26 -8.15
N GLU A 170 6.82 -11.29 -9.06
CA GLU A 170 7.04 -11.54 -10.47
C GLU A 170 8.50 -11.87 -10.79
N TRP A 171 8.74 -13.08 -11.18
CA TRP A 171 10.04 -13.52 -11.68
C TRP A 171 10.16 -13.28 -13.20
N PRO A 172 11.36 -12.86 -13.68
CA PRO A 172 12.64 -12.76 -12.94
C PRO A 172 12.92 -11.41 -12.27
N ALA A 173 12.06 -10.39 -12.35
CA ALA A 173 12.38 -9.03 -11.95
C ALA A 173 12.52 -8.87 -10.43
N PHE A 174 11.43 -8.87 -9.69
CA PHE A 174 11.45 -8.58 -8.24
C PHE A 174 12.25 -9.61 -7.44
N GLY A 175 12.05 -10.89 -7.68
CA GLY A 175 12.77 -11.95 -6.98
C GLY A 175 14.29 -11.90 -7.23
N THR A 176 14.73 -11.59 -8.45
CA THR A 176 16.16 -11.40 -8.75
C THR A 176 16.73 -10.17 -8.04
N TRP A 177 15.97 -9.07 -8.00
CA TRP A 177 16.37 -7.86 -7.27
C TRP A 177 16.49 -8.12 -5.77
N CYS A 178 15.51 -8.80 -5.15
CA CYS A 178 15.57 -9.21 -3.76
C CYS A 178 16.81 -10.06 -3.45
N ASN A 179 17.08 -11.08 -4.27
CA ASN A 179 18.22 -11.96 -4.09
C ASN A 179 19.56 -11.22 -4.23
N ARG A 180 19.70 -10.35 -5.23
CA ARG A 180 20.94 -9.61 -5.48
C ARG A 180 21.24 -8.57 -4.41
N ARG A 181 20.22 -7.84 -3.95
CA ARG A 181 20.38 -6.73 -3.02
C ARG A 181 20.35 -7.16 -1.56
N PHE A 182 19.54 -8.15 -1.20
CA PHE A 182 19.24 -8.51 0.20
C PHE A 182 19.50 -10.00 0.53
N GLY A 183 19.81 -10.82 -0.45
CA GLY A 183 20.00 -12.26 -0.24
C GLY A 183 18.71 -13.07 -0.12
N GLY A 184 17.55 -12.51 -0.44
CA GLY A 184 16.23 -13.15 -0.42
C GLY A 184 15.13 -12.28 0.20
N PHE A 185 13.99 -12.89 0.51
CA PHE A 185 12.77 -12.21 1.01
C PHE A 185 12.72 -12.04 2.55
N GLY A 186 13.85 -11.76 3.17
CA GLY A 186 13.94 -11.56 4.63
C GLY A 186 13.53 -10.17 5.08
N THR A 187 13.82 -9.89 6.36
CA THR A 187 13.49 -8.60 7.02
C THR A 187 14.03 -7.39 6.29
N SER A 188 15.21 -7.49 5.67
CA SER A 188 15.83 -6.36 4.95
C SER A 188 15.00 -5.92 3.73
N VAL A 189 14.39 -6.87 3.00
CA VAL A 189 13.45 -6.54 1.91
C VAL A 189 12.20 -5.90 2.46
N TYR A 190 11.58 -6.55 3.47
CA TYR A 190 10.32 -6.07 4.01
C TYR A 190 10.45 -4.74 4.75
N GLU A 191 11.62 -4.41 5.30
CA GLU A 191 11.86 -3.09 5.85
C GLU A 191 11.71 -1.99 4.78
N HIS A 192 12.27 -2.18 3.58
CA HIS A 192 12.07 -1.26 2.45
C HIS A 192 10.62 -1.21 1.98
N VAL A 193 9.95 -2.35 1.92
CA VAL A 193 8.53 -2.43 1.50
C VAL A 193 7.63 -1.72 2.51
N PHE A 194 7.83 -1.93 3.80
CA PHE A 194 7.05 -1.29 4.87
C PHE A 194 7.27 0.23 4.90
N GLU A 195 8.50 0.68 4.73
CA GLU A 195 8.80 2.10 4.63
C GLU A 195 8.09 2.73 3.42
N LEU A 196 8.18 2.12 2.22
CA LEU A 196 7.48 2.60 1.04
C LEU A 196 5.98 2.71 1.27
N LEU A 197 5.37 1.65 1.83
CA LEU A 197 3.94 1.62 2.11
C LEU A 197 3.52 2.77 3.04
N LEU A 198 4.29 3.01 4.12
CA LEU A 198 4.01 4.08 5.08
C LEU A 198 4.26 5.48 4.49
N ARG A 199 5.28 5.67 3.66
CA ARG A 199 5.50 6.92 2.91
C ARG A 199 4.33 7.24 1.98
N LEU A 200 3.72 6.22 1.39
CA LEU A 200 2.50 6.32 0.59
C LEU A 200 1.20 6.37 1.43
N LYS A 201 1.31 6.49 2.76
CA LYS A 201 0.18 6.51 3.71
C LYS A 201 -0.70 5.27 3.63
N GLY A 202 -0.15 4.15 3.14
CA GLY A 202 -0.74 2.82 3.21
C GLY A 202 -0.51 2.17 4.59
N ASN A 203 -1.31 1.16 4.91
CA ASN A 203 -1.23 0.43 6.17
C ASN A 203 -1.35 -1.10 6.02
N TYR A 204 -1.67 -1.59 4.82
CA TYR A 204 -2.05 -2.98 4.59
C TYR A 204 -1.21 -3.62 3.48
N LEU A 205 -0.69 -4.81 3.70
CA LEU A 205 0.18 -5.49 2.73
C LEU A 205 -0.22 -6.95 2.53
N TRP A 206 -0.28 -7.36 1.25
CA TRP A 206 -0.14 -8.75 0.85
C TRP A 206 1.30 -8.96 0.36
N PRO A 207 2.08 -9.81 1.05
CA PRO A 207 3.49 -10.01 0.73
C PRO A 207 3.69 -10.85 -0.53
N ALA A 208 4.91 -10.88 -1.05
CA ALA A 208 5.34 -11.77 -2.11
C ALA A 208 5.05 -13.23 -1.77
N MET A 209 4.61 -14.04 -2.76
CA MET A 209 4.00 -15.33 -2.47
C MET A 209 4.46 -16.53 -3.32
N TRP A 210 4.82 -16.34 -4.59
CA TRP A 210 5.07 -17.49 -5.49
C TRP A 210 6.35 -18.25 -5.19
N SER A 211 7.40 -17.54 -4.77
CA SER A 211 8.65 -18.14 -4.29
C SER A 211 8.96 -17.75 -2.85
N ALA A 212 8.33 -16.69 -2.36
CA ALA A 212 8.49 -16.16 -1.03
C ALA A 212 7.53 -16.84 -0.03
N ARG A 213 7.95 -16.89 1.22
CA ARG A 213 7.18 -17.45 2.35
C ARG A 213 7.30 -16.51 3.52
N PHE A 214 6.54 -15.43 3.51
CA PHE A 214 6.62 -14.35 4.51
C PHE A 214 6.75 -14.85 5.96
N GLY A 215 6.04 -15.92 6.29
CA GLY A 215 6.06 -16.52 7.62
C GLY A 215 7.33 -17.27 7.97
N ASP A 216 8.13 -17.69 6.98
CA ASP A 216 9.28 -18.58 7.14
C ASP A 216 10.60 -18.01 6.57
N ASP A 217 10.55 -16.97 5.72
CA ASP A 217 11.73 -16.39 5.06
C ASP A 217 12.66 -15.57 5.99
N GLY A 218 12.25 -15.36 7.22
CA GLY A 218 13.09 -14.77 8.27
C GLY A 218 13.32 -15.75 9.42
N PRO A 219 14.32 -15.54 10.31
CA PRO A 219 14.50 -16.39 11.47
C PRO A 219 13.28 -16.29 12.40
N GLY A 220 12.56 -17.39 12.54
CA GLY A 220 11.34 -17.47 13.34
C GLY A 220 10.24 -16.56 12.79
N LEU A 221 9.78 -15.59 13.61
CA LEU A 221 8.75 -14.62 13.25
C LEU A 221 9.30 -13.23 12.90
N ALA A 222 10.52 -13.13 12.41
CA ALA A 222 11.20 -11.84 12.24
C ALA A 222 10.42 -10.89 11.32
N ASN A 223 9.91 -11.37 10.18
CA ASN A 223 9.12 -10.55 9.26
C ASN A 223 7.81 -10.04 9.91
N ALA A 224 7.09 -10.91 10.64
CA ALA A 224 5.84 -10.52 11.31
C ALA A 224 6.08 -9.53 12.46
N LYS A 225 7.17 -9.70 13.23
CA LYS A 225 7.55 -8.75 14.28
C LYS A 225 7.96 -7.40 13.70
N LEU A 226 8.67 -7.39 12.58
CA LEU A 226 9.04 -6.17 11.88
C LEU A 226 7.79 -5.43 11.37
N ALA A 227 6.82 -6.15 10.79
CA ALA A 227 5.54 -5.56 10.37
C ALA A 227 4.81 -4.89 11.55
N ASP A 228 4.70 -5.59 12.68
CA ASP A 228 4.08 -5.07 13.89
C ASP A 228 4.83 -3.83 14.43
N GLU A 229 6.15 -3.85 14.44
CA GLU A 229 6.98 -2.71 14.84
C GLU A 229 6.70 -1.48 13.97
N TYR A 230 6.68 -1.64 12.65
CA TYR A 230 6.36 -0.57 11.70
C TYR A 230 4.87 -0.17 11.71
N GLY A 231 3.99 -0.96 12.33
CA GLY A 231 2.55 -0.73 12.33
C GLY A 231 1.88 -1.15 11.02
N ILE A 232 2.45 -2.12 10.31
CA ILE A 232 1.86 -2.68 9.11
C ILE A 232 0.85 -3.77 9.48
N ILE A 233 -0.35 -3.65 8.94
CA ILE A 233 -1.40 -4.67 9.04
C ILE A 233 -1.15 -5.69 7.93
N MET A 234 -0.91 -6.93 8.31
CA MET A 234 -0.63 -7.97 7.32
C MET A 234 -1.91 -8.64 6.83
N GLY A 235 -1.96 -8.89 5.55
CA GLY A 235 -2.89 -9.83 4.94
C GLY A 235 -2.14 -10.93 4.23
N MET A 236 -2.89 -11.84 3.64
CA MET A 236 -2.38 -12.85 2.71
C MET A 236 -3.27 -12.81 1.48
N SER A 237 -2.77 -13.28 0.35
CA SER A 237 -3.53 -13.24 -0.90
C SER A 237 -4.85 -14.04 -0.80
N HIS A 238 -5.68 -13.89 -1.80
CA HIS A 238 -7.04 -14.44 -1.84
C HIS A 238 -7.14 -15.97 -1.75
N HIS A 239 -6.05 -16.70 -1.91
CA HIS A 239 -6.02 -18.17 -1.80
C HIS A 239 -5.08 -18.70 -0.69
N GLU A 240 -4.67 -17.83 0.23
CA GLU A 240 -3.75 -18.13 1.32
C GLU A 240 -4.40 -17.90 2.70
N PRO A 241 -5.31 -18.78 3.13
CA PRO A 241 -6.11 -18.58 4.33
C PRO A 241 -5.33 -18.80 5.62
N CYS A 242 -5.88 -18.25 6.71
CA CYS A 242 -5.42 -18.49 8.09
C CYS A 242 -3.95 -18.15 8.32
N LEU A 243 -3.45 -17.09 7.67
CA LEU A 243 -2.07 -16.61 7.78
C LEU A 243 -1.01 -17.64 7.32
N ARG A 244 -1.36 -18.52 6.37
CA ARG A 244 -0.46 -19.52 5.79
C ARG A 244 -0.38 -19.34 4.28
N GLN A 245 0.80 -19.53 3.72
CA GLN A 245 1.04 -19.46 2.28
C GLN A 245 1.03 -20.84 1.64
N GLY A 246 0.53 -20.93 0.40
CA GLY A 246 0.51 -22.18 -0.35
C GLY A 246 1.92 -22.75 -0.57
N GLU A 247 2.90 -21.87 -0.72
CA GLU A 247 4.31 -22.27 -0.85
C GLU A 247 4.86 -22.91 0.43
N GLU A 248 4.45 -22.48 1.61
CA GLU A 248 4.82 -23.13 2.88
C GLU A 248 4.35 -24.59 2.88
N TYR A 249 3.11 -24.86 2.43
CA TYR A 249 2.55 -26.22 2.38
C TYR A 249 3.34 -27.15 1.49
N LYS A 250 3.81 -26.70 0.32
CA LYS A 250 4.61 -27.50 -0.61
C LYS A 250 5.86 -28.10 0.03
N TYR A 251 6.48 -27.38 0.96
CA TYR A 251 7.69 -27.83 1.67
C TYR A 251 7.40 -28.64 2.92
N LEU A 252 6.21 -28.52 3.50
CA LEU A 252 5.83 -29.12 4.78
C LEU A 252 4.99 -30.39 4.62
N ARG A 253 4.36 -30.61 3.46
CA ARG A 253 3.53 -31.79 3.19
C ARG A 253 4.37 -33.05 2.97
N GLY A 254 3.73 -34.20 3.15
CA GLY A 254 4.33 -35.51 2.92
C GLY A 254 3.56 -36.61 3.65
N LYS A 255 3.81 -37.89 3.29
CA LYS A 255 3.12 -39.03 3.89
C LYS A 255 3.29 -39.11 5.41
N ASP A 256 4.46 -38.68 5.92
CA ASP A 256 4.80 -38.68 7.34
C ASP A 256 4.62 -37.29 7.98
N SER A 257 4.13 -36.30 7.24
CA SER A 257 3.89 -34.95 7.74
C SER A 257 2.62 -34.90 8.60
N VAL A 258 2.66 -34.13 9.68
CA VAL A 258 1.48 -33.82 10.49
C VAL A 258 0.42 -33.04 9.71
N TYR A 259 0.78 -32.43 8.60
CA TYR A 259 -0.11 -31.69 7.70
C TYR A 259 -0.66 -32.56 6.55
N GLY A 260 -0.27 -33.84 6.45
CA GLY A 260 -0.63 -34.73 5.34
C GLY A 260 0.04 -34.36 4.03
N ASP A 261 -0.39 -34.98 2.92
CA ASP A 261 0.24 -34.87 1.61
C ASP A 261 -0.63 -34.23 0.53
N ALA A 262 -1.91 -33.98 0.80
CA ALA A 262 -2.85 -33.44 -0.16
C ALA A 262 -3.40 -32.06 0.26
N TRP A 263 -3.31 -31.07 -0.64
CA TRP A 263 -4.02 -29.79 -0.51
C TRP A 263 -5.49 -30.00 -0.90
N ASN A 264 -6.24 -30.74 -0.07
CA ASN A 264 -7.62 -31.07 -0.32
C ASN A 264 -8.38 -31.26 1.00
N PHE A 265 -9.37 -30.41 1.22
CA PHE A 265 -10.10 -30.38 2.49
C PHE A 265 -11.00 -31.59 2.71
N ARG A 266 -11.46 -32.27 1.64
CA ARG A 266 -12.28 -33.49 1.76
C ARG A 266 -11.43 -34.72 2.12
N THR A 267 -10.23 -34.85 1.54
CA THR A 267 -9.40 -36.06 1.70
C THR A 267 -8.31 -35.92 2.76
N ASN A 268 -7.94 -34.68 3.14
CA ASN A 268 -6.90 -34.37 4.13
C ASN A 268 -7.36 -33.30 5.13
N ARG A 269 -8.60 -33.40 5.59
CA ARG A 269 -9.22 -32.40 6.50
C ARG A 269 -8.36 -32.11 7.72
N GLU A 270 -7.93 -33.15 8.45
CA GLU A 270 -7.15 -32.97 9.66
C GLU A 270 -5.79 -32.31 9.45
N GLY A 271 -5.10 -32.66 8.36
CA GLY A 271 -3.81 -32.08 8.01
C GLY A 271 -3.95 -30.59 7.65
N ILE A 272 -4.97 -30.22 6.88
CA ILE A 272 -5.25 -28.83 6.52
C ILE A 272 -5.67 -27.99 7.75
N ILE A 273 -6.50 -28.54 8.63
CA ILE A 273 -6.89 -27.89 9.89
C ILE A 273 -5.64 -27.61 10.75
N ARG A 274 -4.74 -28.57 10.89
CA ARG A 274 -3.48 -28.38 11.64
C ARG A 274 -2.61 -27.30 11.01
N PHE A 275 -2.52 -27.30 9.68
CA PHE A 275 -1.75 -26.30 8.95
C PHE A 275 -2.29 -24.88 9.20
N TRP A 276 -3.60 -24.68 9.10
CA TRP A 276 -4.25 -23.40 9.38
C TRP A 276 -4.12 -22.99 10.86
N LYS A 277 -4.36 -23.93 11.76
CA LYS A 277 -4.23 -23.68 13.21
C LYS A 277 -2.84 -23.21 13.60
N ASP A 278 -1.80 -23.83 13.05
CA ASP A 278 -0.42 -23.44 13.30
C ASP A 278 -0.14 -22.00 12.80
N GLY A 279 -0.66 -21.61 11.64
CA GLY A 279 -0.55 -20.24 11.14
C GLY A 279 -1.18 -19.22 12.10
N LEU A 280 -2.39 -19.49 12.56
CA LEU A 280 -3.12 -18.64 13.51
C LEU A 280 -2.39 -18.53 14.85
N LEU A 281 -1.92 -19.64 15.42
CA LEU A 281 -1.17 -19.65 16.70
C LEU A 281 0.14 -18.88 16.60
N ARG A 282 0.83 -18.96 15.47
CA ARG A 282 2.11 -18.27 15.26
C ARG A 282 1.94 -16.77 15.04
N ARG A 283 1.00 -16.35 14.23
CA ARG A 283 0.88 -14.97 13.72
C ARG A 283 -0.40 -14.24 14.13
N GLY A 284 -1.41 -14.90 14.64
CA GLY A 284 -2.70 -14.30 14.97
C GLY A 284 -2.67 -13.19 16.03
N LYS A 285 -1.60 -13.10 16.83
CA LYS A 285 -1.41 -12.05 17.83
C LYS A 285 -0.98 -10.68 17.27
N PHE A 286 -0.54 -10.63 16.03
CA PHE A 286 -0.16 -9.38 15.35
C PHE A 286 -1.37 -8.75 14.67
N GLU A 287 -1.28 -7.49 14.28
CA GLU A 287 -2.34 -6.85 13.49
C GLU A 287 -2.46 -7.49 12.10
N ASN A 288 -3.60 -8.11 11.83
CA ASN A 288 -3.86 -8.81 10.57
C ASN A 288 -5.30 -8.57 10.10
N VAL A 289 -5.51 -8.71 8.80
CA VAL A 289 -6.81 -9.07 8.21
C VAL A 289 -6.69 -10.50 7.71
N ILE A 290 -7.37 -11.44 8.36
CA ILE A 290 -7.21 -12.87 8.08
C ILE A 290 -8.00 -13.24 6.84
N THR A 291 -7.30 -13.76 5.82
CA THR A 291 -7.93 -14.31 4.61
C THR A 291 -8.68 -15.60 4.97
N LEU A 292 -9.91 -15.70 4.50
CA LEU A 292 -10.76 -16.88 4.59
C LEU A 292 -10.94 -17.54 3.21
N GLY A 293 -11.49 -18.75 3.25
CA GLY A 293 -11.76 -19.55 2.06
C GLY A 293 -10.66 -20.55 1.77
N MET A 294 -10.74 -21.18 0.64
CA MET A 294 -9.74 -22.11 0.12
C MET A 294 -9.89 -22.19 -1.39
N ARG A 295 -8.78 -22.18 -2.11
CA ARG A 295 -8.70 -22.51 -3.53
C ARG A 295 -7.79 -23.71 -3.73
N GLY A 296 -7.72 -24.24 -4.94
CA GLY A 296 -6.79 -25.30 -5.29
C GLY A 296 -5.34 -24.84 -5.29
N GLU A 297 -4.40 -25.77 -5.43
CA GLU A 297 -2.97 -25.45 -5.52
C GLU A 297 -2.70 -24.52 -6.70
N ALA A 298 -1.74 -23.60 -6.52
CA ALA A 298 -1.35 -22.62 -7.54
C ALA A 298 -2.54 -21.81 -8.11
N ASP A 299 -3.43 -21.37 -7.22
CA ASP A 299 -4.58 -20.50 -7.55
C ASP A 299 -5.58 -21.13 -8.56
N THR A 300 -5.75 -22.44 -8.51
CA THR A 300 -6.71 -23.18 -9.32
C THR A 300 -8.06 -23.36 -8.62
N ALA A 301 -9.06 -23.91 -9.32
CA ALA A 301 -10.34 -24.27 -8.72
C ALA A 301 -10.17 -25.36 -7.65
N ILE A 302 -10.93 -25.25 -6.53
CA ILE A 302 -10.80 -26.14 -5.36
C ILE A 302 -11.22 -27.58 -5.66
N LEU A 303 -12.30 -27.75 -6.43
CA LEU A 303 -12.78 -29.03 -6.92
C LEU A 303 -12.59 -29.11 -8.43
N GLY A 304 -12.33 -30.31 -8.94
CA GLY A 304 -12.13 -30.51 -10.38
C GLY A 304 -13.39 -30.19 -11.22
N GLU A 305 -13.23 -30.18 -12.53
CA GLU A 305 -14.26 -29.78 -13.53
C GLU A 305 -15.60 -30.53 -13.45
N LYS A 306 -15.65 -31.69 -12.77
CA LYS A 306 -16.87 -32.49 -12.60
C LYS A 306 -17.72 -32.06 -11.42
N ALA A 307 -17.23 -31.18 -10.55
CA ALA A 307 -17.96 -30.71 -9.39
C ALA A 307 -19.06 -29.73 -9.81
N THR A 308 -20.21 -29.85 -9.19
CA THR A 308 -21.34 -28.92 -9.40
C THR A 308 -21.10 -27.61 -8.63
N LEU A 309 -21.88 -26.58 -8.93
CA LEU A 309 -21.89 -25.35 -8.15
C LEU A 309 -22.26 -25.63 -6.68
N GLU A 310 -23.24 -26.49 -6.45
CA GLU A 310 -23.66 -26.89 -5.10
C GLU A 310 -22.53 -27.56 -4.31
N ASP A 311 -21.81 -28.54 -4.93
CA ASP A 311 -20.65 -29.19 -4.31
C ASP A 311 -19.58 -28.20 -3.82
N ASN A 312 -19.31 -27.16 -4.65
CA ASN A 312 -18.34 -26.13 -4.34
C ASN A 312 -18.82 -25.19 -3.22
N ILE A 313 -20.09 -24.79 -3.23
CA ILE A 313 -20.70 -23.95 -2.20
C ILE A 313 -20.73 -24.68 -0.86
N GLU A 314 -21.12 -25.94 -0.82
CA GLU A 314 -21.13 -26.76 0.40
C GLU A 314 -19.71 -26.91 0.98
N LEU A 315 -18.73 -27.21 0.13
CA LEU A 315 -17.33 -27.30 0.57
C LEU A 315 -16.83 -25.97 1.12
N LEU A 316 -17.07 -24.86 0.42
CA LEU A 316 -16.61 -23.56 0.89
C LEU A 316 -17.29 -23.16 2.21
N ARG A 317 -18.58 -23.49 2.39
CA ARG A 317 -19.28 -23.26 3.66
C ARG A 317 -18.64 -24.03 4.82
N ASP A 318 -18.32 -25.32 4.63
CA ASP A 318 -17.63 -26.14 5.64
C ASP A 318 -16.23 -25.58 5.96
N VAL A 319 -15.49 -25.15 4.96
CA VAL A 319 -14.20 -24.47 5.12
C VAL A 319 -14.36 -23.19 5.96
N LEU A 320 -15.26 -22.29 5.60
CA LEU A 320 -15.49 -21.03 6.31
C LEU A 320 -15.89 -21.23 7.77
N LYS A 321 -16.80 -22.18 8.02
CA LYS A 321 -17.21 -22.57 9.35
C LYS A 321 -16.01 -23.04 10.19
N THR A 322 -15.22 -23.96 9.63
CA THR A 322 -14.02 -24.49 10.29
C THR A 322 -12.98 -23.39 10.57
N GLN A 323 -12.75 -22.49 9.63
CA GLN A 323 -11.80 -21.37 9.80
C GLN A 323 -12.28 -20.40 10.88
N ASN A 324 -13.56 -20.06 10.93
CA ASN A 324 -14.13 -19.22 12.00
C ASN A 324 -14.01 -19.89 13.39
N GLU A 325 -14.19 -21.21 13.47
CA GLU A 325 -13.98 -21.98 14.72
C GLU A 325 -12.51 -21.94 15.15
N LEU A 326 -11.56 -22.12 14.22
CA LEU A 326 -10.12 -22.02 14.50
C LEU A 326 -9.71 -20.62 14.94
N ILE A 327 -10.24 -19.58 14.31
CA ILE A 327 -9.96 -18.18 14.70
C ILE A 327 -10.48 -17.92 16.12
N ARG A 328 -11.69 -18.41 16.45
CA ARG A 328 -12.24 -18.31 17.80
C ARG A 328 -11.38 -19.02 18.84
N GLU A 329 -10.83 -20.17 18.50
CA GLU A 329 -9.96 -20.94 19.39
C GLU A 329 -8.57 -20.32 19.57
N CYS A 330 -7.99 -19.78 18.48
CA CYS A 330 -6.56 -19.45 18.45
C CYS A 330 -6.25 -17.94 18.53
N VAL A 331 -7.21 -17.07 18.23
CA VAL A 331 -6.97 -15.62 18.12
C VAL A 331 -7.81 -14.83 19.12
N ASP A 332 -9.16 -14.89 19.04
CA ASP A 332 -10.07 -14.21 19.96
C ASP A 332 -11.39 -14.98 20.06
N GLU A 333 -11.87 -15.23 21.30
CA GLU A 333 -13.15 -15.91 21.55
C GLU A 333 -14.33 -15.22 20.86
N ASP A 334 -14.29 -13.88 20.74
CA ASP A 334 -15.23 -13.11 19.95
C ASP A 334 -14.67 -12.90 18.53
N VAL A 335 -14.98 -13.83 17.64
CA VAL A 335 -14.52 -13.81 16.25
C VAL A 335 -14.89 -12.52 15.50
N LYS A 336 -15.89 -11.76 15.97
CA LYS A 336 -16.31 -10.48 15.37
C LYS A 336 -15.29 -9.36 15.58
N ARG A 337 -14.42 -9.50 16.58
CA ARG A 337 -13.32 -8.56 16.80
C ARG A 337 -12.13 -8.79 15.89
N VAL A 338 -12.04 -9.97 15.28
CA VAL A 338 -10.93 -10.33 14.39
C VAL A 338 -11.26 -9.91 12.98
N PRO A 339 -10.52 -8.96 12.37
CA PRO A 339 -10.70 -8.61 10.98
C PRO A 339 -10.47 -9.81 10.06
N ARG A 340 -11.45 -10.12 9.23
CA ARG A 340 -11.43 -11.26 8.29
C ARG A 340 -11.91 -10.81 6.92
N MET A 341 -11.43 -11.45 5.89
CA MET A 341 -11.73 -11.12 4.51
C MET A 341 -11.96 -12.38 3.68
N LEU A 342 -12.97 -12.36 2.79
CA LEU A 342 -13.16 -13.34 1.73
C LEU A 342 -13.12 -12.62 0.38
N ALA A 343 -12.21 -13.02 -0.50
CA ALA A 343 -12.16 -12.50 -1.86
C ALA A 343 -13.19 -13.19 -2.76
N LEU A 344 -14.07 -12.39 -3.35
CA LEU A 344 -15.04 -12.83 -4.35
C LEU A 344 -14.39 -12.78 -5.74
N TYR A 345 -13.35 -13.61 -5.92
CA TYR A 345 -12.49 -13.63 -7.10
C TYR A 345 -12.66 -14.93 -7.88
N LYS A 346 -12.65 -14.83 -9.20
CA LYS A 346 -12.84 -15.95 -10.13
C LYS A 346 -14.13 -16.72 -9.79
N GLU A 347 -14.06 -18.04 -9.59
CA GLU A 347 -15.20 -18.91 -9.29
C GLU A 347 -15.88 -18.61 -7.94
N VAL A 348 -15.16 -18.03 -6.97
CA VAL A 348 -15.73 -17.71 -5.65
C VAL A 348 -16.85 -16.66 -5.76
N GLU A 349 -16.81 -15.80 -6.78
CA GLU A 349 -17.90 -14.87 -7.08
C GLU A 349 -19.21 -15.63 -7.34
N ALA A 350 -19.16 -16.69 -8.16
CA ALA A 350 -20.33 -17.54 -8.42
C ALA A 350 -20.79 -18.32 -7.17
N PHE A 351 -19.86 -18.73 -6.30
CA PHE A 351 -20.22 -19.40 -5.05
C PHE A 351 -20.90 -18.45 -4.06
N PHE A 352 -20.56 -17.17 -4.09
CA PHE A 352 -21.20 -16.15 -3.27
C PHE A 352 -22.62 -15.83 -3.74
N TYR A 353 -22.82 -15.60 -5.04
CA TYR A 353 -24.12 -15.22 -5.56
C TYR A 353 -25.07 -16.42 -5.77
N GLY A 354 -24.53 -17.59 -6.10
CA GLY A 354 -25.36 -18.72 -6.55
C GLY A 354 -25.96 -18.46 -7.93
N ASN A 355 -27.04 -19.17 -8.20
CA ASN A 355 -27.86 -18.99 -9.41
C ASN A 355 -29.36 -19.33 -9.13
N ASP A 356 -30.21 -19.33 -10.16
CA ASP A 356 -31.66 -19.61 -10.02
C ASP A 356 -31.99 -21.00 -9.43
N GLN A 357 -31.02 -21.93 -9.46
CA GLN A 357 -31.22 -23.33 -9.00
C GLN A 357 -30.50 -23.61 -7.68
N THR A 358 -29.42 -22.88 -7.39
CA THR A 358 -28.55 -23.14 -6.24
C THR A 358 -28.29 -21.83 -5.47
N ALA A 359 -28.75 -21.78 -4.22
CA ALA A 359 -28.51 -20.64 -3.35
C ALA A 359 -27.01 -20.49 -3.03
N GLY A 360 -26.47 -19.28 -3.18
CA GLY A 360 -25.07 -18.97 -2.85
C GLY A 360 -24.85 -18.74 -1.35
N LEU A 361 -23.67 -18.20 -1.03
CA LEU A 361 -23.26 -17.88 0.34
C LEU A 361 -23.70 -16.47 0.78
N MET A 362 -24.31 -15.69 -0.10
CA MET A 362 -24.77 -14.34 0.24
C MET A 362 -25.77 -14.39 1.42
N GLY A 363 -25.45 -13.65 2.48
CA GLY A 363 -26.27 -13.63 3.71
C GLY A 363 -26.04 -14.82 4.64
N SER A 364 -25.06 -15.68 4.38
CA SER A 364 -24.74 -16.79 5.28
C SER A 364 -24.12 -16.31 6.59
N GLU A 365 -24.35 -17.06 7.67
CA GLU A 365 -23.86 -16.75 9.02
C GLU A 365 -22.34 -16.71 9.07
N GLU A 366 -21.67 -17.56 8.31
CA GLU A 366 -20.20 -17.65 8.27
C GLU A 366 -19.54 -16.37 7.78
N LEU A 367 -20.29 -15.52 7.07
CA LEU A 367 -19.80 -14.27 6.48
C LEU A 367 -20.33 -13.01 7.16
N GLU A 368 -21.09 -13.08 8.24
CA GLU A 368 -21.84 -11.93 8.82
C GLU A 368 -20.97 -10.67 9.02
N ASP A 369 -19.77 -10.80 9.56
CA ASP A 369 -18.84 -9.69 9.87
C ASP A 369 -17.53 -9.78 9.06
N VAL A 370 -17.54 -10.50 7.95
CA VAL A 370 -16.38 -10.70 7.07
C VAL A 370 -16.36 -9.61 6.00
N ILE A 371 -15.22 -8.99 5.77
CA ILE A 371 -15.04 -8.05 4.64
C ILE A 371 -15.18 -8.84 3.34
N LEU A 372 -16.15 -8.46 2.50
CA LEU A 372 -16.34 -9.05 1.19
C LEU A 372 -15.51 -8.27 0.17
N LEU A 373 -14.43 -8.89 -0.29
CA LEU A 373 -13.48 -8.26 -1.20
C LEU A 373 -13.91 -8.52 -2.64
N LEU A 374 -14.51 -7.52 -3.28
CA LEU A 374 -14.83 -7.51 -4.69
C LEU A 374 -13.55 -7.39 -5.53
N CYS A 375 -13.62 -7.81 -6.79
CA CYS A 375 -12.47 -7.81 -7.67
C CYS A 375 -12.80 -7.14 -9.01
N ASP A 376 -11.76 -6.60 -9.66
CA ASP A 376 -11.84 -6.19 -11.05
C ASP A 376 -11.70 -7.41 -12.00
N ASP A 377 -11.63 -7.14 -13.29
CA ASP A 377 -11.46 -8.15 -14.34
C ASP A 377 -9.98 -8.46 -14.67
N ASN A 378 -9.06 -8.14 -13.78
CA ASN A 378 -7.60 -8.16 -13.96
C ASN A 378 -7.04 -7.14 -14.96
N TYR A 379 -7.89 -6.21 -15.43
CA TYR A 379 -7.51 -5.14 -16.35
C TYR A 379 -8.03 -3.77 -15.89
N GLY A 380 -8.35 -3.66 -14.60
CA GLY A 380 -8.81 -2.42 -14.00
C GLY A 380 -10.25 -2.04 -14.36
N ASN A 381 -11.13 -2.98 -14.73
CA ASN A 381 -12.55 -2.72 -14.86
C ASN A 381 -13.30 -3.43 -13.74
N LEU A 382 -14.15 -2.71 -13.01
CA LEU A 382 -15.00 -3.29 -11.97
C LEU A 382 -15.97 -4.32 -12.59
N ARG A 383 -16.12 -5.46 -11.93
CA ARG A 383 -17.04 -6.52 -12.34
C ARG A 383 -18.41 -6.33 -11.72
N THR A 384 -18.44 -6.16 -10.41
CA THR A 384 -19.67 -6.04 -9.63
C THR A 384 -19.53 -4.96 -8.56
N LEU A 385 -20.65 -4.44 -8.11
CA LEU A 385 -20.75 -3.47 -7.02
C LEU A 385 -21.89 -3.86 -6.08
N PRO A 386 -21.82 -3.53 -4.79
CA PRO A 386 -22.89 -3.84 -3.86
C PRO A 386 -24.17 -3.13 -4.23
N THR A 387 -25.28 -3.90 -4.31
CA THR A 387 -26.62 -3.31 -4.41
C THR A 387 -26.97 -2.52 -3.15
N LYS A 388 -28.07 -1.79 -3.15
CA LYS A 388 -28.50 -1.02 -1.98
C LYS A 388 -28.73 -1.94 -0.76
N GLU A 389 -29.29 -3.10 -0.97
CA GLU A 389 -29.56 -4.11 0.05
C GLU A 389 -28.24 -4.71 0.58
N MET A 390 -27.32 -5.02 -0.30
CA MET A 390 -26.00 -5.57 0.08
C MET A 390 -25.19 -4.61 0.94
N ARG A 391 -25.32 -3.29 0.78
CA ARG A 391 -24.58 -2.28 1.58
C ARG A 391 -24.91 -2.30 3.07
N THR A 392 -25.90 -3.06 3.51
CA THR A 392 -26.21 -3.28 4.93
C THR A 392 -25.34 -4.36 5.58
N HIS A 393 -24.49 -5.03 4.80
CA HIS A 393 -23.57 -6.06 5.28
C HIS A 393 -22.56 -5.47 6.29
N LYS A 394 -22.47 -6.07 7.49
CA LYS A 394 -21.74 -5.51 8.62
C LYS A 394 -20.22 -5.50 8.42
N GLY A 395 -19.67 -6.54 7.77
CA GLY A 395 -18.25 -6.62 7.46
C GLY A 395 -17.78 -5.59 6.44
N GLY A 396 -18.73 -4.97 5.71
CA GLY A 396 -18.42 -4.02 4.64
C GLY A 396 -17.78 -4.65 3.41
N TYR A 397 -17.34 -3.79 2.49
CA TYR A 397 -16.82 -4.21 1.19
C TYR A 397 -15.43 -3.64 0.95
N GLY A 398 -14.59 -4.45 0.30
CA GLY A 398 -13.30 -4.05 -0.24
C GLY A 398 -13.20 -4.25 -1.74
N MET A 399 -12.09 -3.77 -2.32
CA MET A 399 -11.75 -3.94 -3.73
C MET A 399 -10.33 -4.47 -3.88
N TYR A 400 -10.19 -5.57 -4.60
CA TYR A 400 -8.94 -6.06 -5.15
C TYR A 400 -8.82 -5.56 -6.59
N TYR A 401 -7.92 -4.61 -6.79
CA TYR A 401 -7.72 -3.92 -8.06
C TYR A 401 -6.35 -4.28 -8.65
N HIS A 402 -6.18 -4.17 -9.98
CA HIS A 402 -4.93 -4.49 -10.67
C HIS A 402 -4.36 -3.27 -11.38
N LEU A 403 -3.06 -3.02 -11.17
CA LEU A 403 -2.21 -2.17 -12.00
C LEU A 403 -1.29 -3.02 -12.88
N ASP A 404 -0.94 -4.20 -12.41
CA ASP A 404 -0.18 -5.22 -13.13
C ASP A 404 -1.13 -6.10 -13.93
N TYR A 405 -1.08 -6.00 -15.26
CA TYR A 405 -2.01 -6.65 -16.16
C TYR A 405 -1.39 -7.87 -16.83
N HIS A 406 -1.81 -9.06 -16.40
CA HIS A 406 -1.50 -10.32 -17.06
C HIS A 406 -2.43 -10.53 -18.26
N GLY A 407 -1.92 -10.26 -19.47
CA GLY A 407 -2.69 -10.33 -20.69
C GLY A 407 -2.45 -11.58 -21.55
N TRP A 408 -3.35 -11.81 -22.49
CA TRP A 408 -3.18 -12.74 -23.58
C TRP A 408 -3.32 -11.98 -24.91
N PRO A 409 -2.39 -12.12 -25.86
CA PRO A 409 -1.26 -13.09 -25.91
C PRO A 409 0.02 -12.63 -25.20
N ILE A 410 0.10 -11.40 -24.68
CA ILE A 410 1.32 -10.81 -24.12
C ILE A 410 0.97 -10.07 -22.82
N SER A 411 1.82 -10.20 -21.81
CA SER A 411 1.78 -9.37 -20.60
C SER A 411 2.87 -8.29 -20.66
N TYR A 412 2.53 -7.08 -20.20
CA TYR A 412 3.44 -5.92 -20.15
C TYR A 412 3.71 -5.53 -18.70
N GLU A 413 4.31 -6.46 -17.93
CA GLU A 413 4.50 -6.36 -16.49
C GLU A 413 5.62 -5.38 -16.09
N TRP A 414 6.48 -4.99 -17.02
CA TRP A 414 7.64 -4.14 -16.79
C TRP A 414 7.48 -2.68 -17.27
N ILE A 415 6.29 -2.28 -17.63
CA ILE A 415 5.96 -0.90 -17.96
C ILE A 415 4.63 -0.49 -17.33
N ASN A 416 4.50 0.78 -16.95
CA ASN A 416 3.21 1.31 -16.53
C ASN A 416 2.24 1.41 -17.72
N SER A 417 1.20 0.59 -17.74
CA SER A 417 0.11 0.64 -18.71
C SER A 417 -1.21 1.17 -18.12
N SER A 418 -1.17 1.74 -16.92
CA SER A 418 -2.35 2.22 -16.19
C SER A 418 -2.63 3.69 -16.45
N TYR A 419 -3.88 4.01 -16.81
CA TYR A 419 -4.36 5.37 -17.06
C TYR A 419 -5.09 5.93 -15.84
N LEU A 420 -4.57 6.99 -15.22
CA LEU A 420 -5.14 7.52 -13.97
C LEU A 420 -6.63 7.88 -14.04
N PRO A 421 -7.15 8.51 -15.12
CA PRO A 421 -8.58 8.77 -15.23
C PRO A 421 -9.46 7.52 -15.18
N LYS A 422 -8.95 6.36 -15.61
CA LYS A 422 -9.65 5.07 -15.47
C LYS A 422 -9.65 4.61 -14.01
N ILE A 423 -8.50 4.68 -13.32
CA ILE A 423 -8.42 4.37 -11.89
C ILE A 423 -9.39 5.27 -11.12
N TRP A 424 -9.39 6.56 -11.41
CA TRP A 424 -10.32 7.53 -10.81
C TRP A 424 -11.78 7.14 -11.03
N GLU A 425 -12.19 6.86 -12.27
CA GLU A 425 -13.57 6.46 -12.60
C GLU A 425 -14.01 5.21 -11.83
N GLN A 426 -13.18 4.17 -11.88
CA GLN A 426 -13.51 2.88 -11.29
C GLN A 426 -13.53 2.96 -9.76
N MET A 427 -12.51 3.51 -9.15
CA MET A 427 -12.40 3.55 -7.69
C MET A 427 -13.32 4.59 -7.04
N THR A 428 -13.63 5.71 -7.72
CA THR A 428 -14.68 6.64 -7.30
C THR A 428 -16.04 5.94 -7.30
N THR A 429 -16.35 5.20 -8.36
CA THR A 429 -17.58 4.43 -8.44
C THR A 429 -17.64 3.38 -7.32
N ALA A 430 -16.57 2.62 -7.09
CA ALA A 430 -16.52 1.66 -5.99
C ALA A 430 -16.80 2.32 -4.62
N TYR A 431 -16.14 3.43 -4.34
CA TYR A 431 -16.29 4.16 -3.08
C TYR A 431 -17.73 4.67 -2.86
N GLU A 432 -18.32 5.28 -3.89
CA GLU A 432 -19.71 5.78 -3.84
C GLU A 432 -20.73 4.65 -3.64
N PHE A 433 -20.41 3.44 -4.10
CA PHE A 433 -21.22 2.24 -3.85
C PHE A 433 -20.92 1.55 -2.52
N GLY A 434 -20.11 2.15 -1.65
CA GLY A 434 -19.87 1.67 -0.28
C GLY A 434 -18.67 0.73 -0.12
N VAL A 435 -17.81 0.62 -1.13
CA VAL A 435 -16.58 -0.19 -1.05
C VAL A 435 -15.48 0.65 -0.40
N ARG A 436 -15.41 0.63 0.95
CA ARG A 436 -14.60 1.55 1.76
C ARG A 436 -13.76 0.89 2.84
N GLU A 437 -13.97 -0.41 3.09
CA GLU A 437 -13.27 -1.08 4.19
C GLU A 437 -11.83 -1.46 3.81
N LEU A 438 -11.61 -1.97 2.61
CA LEU A 438 -10.31 -2.46 2.19
C LEU A 438 -10.07 -2.20 0.71
N TRP A 439 -8.98 -1.50 0.38
CA TRP A 439 -8.47 -1.37 -0.97
C TRP A 439 -7.08 -1.98 -1.05
N ILE A 440 -6.94 -3.02 -1.85
CA ILE A 440 -5.67 -3.69 -2.14
C ILE A 440 -5.44 -3.68 -3.65
N VAL A 441 -4.25 -3.29 -4.07
CA VAL A 441 -3.90 -3.22 -5.49
C VAL A 441 -2.72 -4.14 -5.81
N ASN A 442 -2.89 -5.00 -6.82
CA ASN A 442 -1.81 -5.81 -7.36
C ASN A 442 -0.87 -4.92 -8.18
N VAL A 443 0.40 -4.92 -7.80
CA VAL A 443 1.45 -4.13 -8.45
C VAL A 443 2.53 -4.99 -9.12
N GLY A 444 2.33 -6.31 -9.14
CA GLY A 444 3.36 -7.23 -9.60
C GLY A 444 4.59 -7.13 -8.71
N ASP A 445 5.66 -6.54 -9.24
CA ASP A 445 6.94 -6.37 -8.55
C ASP A 445 7.24 -4.92 -8.10
N ILE A 446 6.24 -4.06 -8.04
CA ILE A 446 6.31 -2.62 -7.69
C ILE A 446 6.92 -1.78 -8.82
N ALA A 447 8.10 -2.19 -9.31
CA ALA A 447 8.82 -1.43 -10.33
C ALA A 447 7.94 -1.23 -11.58
N THR A 448 7.99 -0.02 -12.05
CA THR A 448 7.22 0.66 -13.09
C THR A 448 5.78 1.01 -12.73
N GLN A 449 5.25 0.55 -11.59
CA GLN A 449 3.91 0.92 -11.12
C GLN A 449 3.91 2.12 -10.15
N GLU A 450 5.03 2.78 -9.94
CA GLU A 450 5.21 3.86 -8.95
C GLU A 450 4.19 4.99 -9.11
N PHE A 451 3.95 5.43 -10.33
CA PHE A 451 3.02 6.53 -10.63
C PHE A 451 1.55 6.17 -10.33
N PRO A 452 0.99 5.10 -10.90
CA PRO A 452 -0.40 4.73 -10.61
C PRO A 452 -0.59 4.24 -9.17
N LEU A 453 0.40 3.60 -8.55
CA LEU A 453 0.36 3.19 -7.14
C LEU A 453 0.26 4.40 -6.21
N SER A 454 1.06 5.44 -6.45
CA SER A 454 0.97 6.70 -5.69
C SER A 454 -0.46 7.25 -5.74
N TYR A 455 -1.05 7.35 -6.93
CA TYR A 455 -2.40 7.86 -7.09
C TYR A 455 -3.46 7.01 -6.38
N PHE A 456 -3.36 5.69 -6.52
CA PHE A 456 -4.30 4.76 -5.89
C PHE A 456 -4.29 4.90 -4.35
N LEU A 457 -3.11 4.99 -3.74
CA LEU A 457 -2.98 5.11 -2.28
C LEU A 457 -3.31 6.50 -1.77
N ASP A 458 -2.94 7.57 -2.47
CA ASP A 458 -3.33 8.93 -2.13
C ASP A 458 -4.86 9.11 -2.19
N MET A 459 -5.52 8.51 -3.19
CA MET A 459 -6.98 8.49 -3.30
C MET A 459 -7.62 7.69 -2.16
N ALA A 460 -7.05 6.55 -1.78
CA ALA A 460 -7.52 5.74 -0.66
C ALA A 460 -7.34 6.46 0.69
N TYR A 461 -6.28 7.26 0.82
CA TYR A 461 -6.01 8.06 2.02
C TYR A 461 -6.93 9.28 2.10
N ASP A 462 -6.98 10.10 1.06
CA ASP A 462 -7.79 11.32 0.98
C ASP A 462 -8.70 11.31 -0.26
N PHE A 463 -9.79 10.56 -0.16
CA PHE A 463 -10.80 10.47 -1.20
C PHE A 463 -11.49 11.82 -1.45
N GLY A 464 -11.62 12.64 -0.41
CA GLY A 464 -12.18 13.98 -0.52
C GLY A 464 -11.42 14.86 -1.51
N ARG A 465 -10.10 14.73 -1.53
CA ARG A 465 -9.21 15.48 -2.43
C ARG A 465 -9.10 14.87 -3.82
N TRP A 466 -8.89 13.57 -3.92
CA TRP A 466 -8.49 12.93 -5.18
C TRP A 466 -9.58 12.13 -5.87
N GLY A 467 -10.59 11.69 -5.14
CA GLY A 467 -11.65 10.80 -5.63
C GLY A 467 -12.98 11.51 -5.83
N SER A 468 -13.37 12.36 -4.89
CA SER A 468 -14.70 12.93 -4.86
C SER A 468 -14.89 14.13 -5.81
N GLY A 469 -16.12 14.43 -6.08
CA GLY A 469 -16.52 15.63 -6.79
C GLY A 469 -16.75 15.43 -8.29
N ALA A 470 -17.34 16.44 -8.89
CA ALA A 470 -17.70 16.40 -10.31
C ALA A 470 -16.52 16.55 -11.27
N VAL A 471 -15.31 16.85 -10.76
CA VAL A 471 -14.14 17.18 -11.59
C VAL A 471 -13.02 16.19 -11.33
N ASN A 472 -12.62 15.51 -12.39
CA ASN A 472 -11.44 14.65 -12.39
C ASN A 472 -10.17 15.50 -12.26
N GLN A 473 -9.37 15.28 -11.21
CA GLN A 473 -8.14 16.00 -10.92
C GLN A 473 -6.86 15.23 -11.29
N THR A 474 -6.96 14.16 -12.07
CA THR A 474 -5.80 13.32 -12.40
C THR A 474 -4.70 14.06 -13.16
N ALA A 475 -5.05 15.07 -13.98
CA ALA A 475 -4.07 15.91 -14.64
C ALA A 475 -3.27 16.78 -13.64
N GLU A 476 -3.93 17.33 -12.64
CA GLU A 476 -3.25 18.07 -11.57
C GLU A 476 -2.43 17.13 -10.68
N TYR A 477 -2.94 15.94 -10.39
CA TYR A 477 -2.16 14.92 -9.69
C TYR A 477 -0.87 14.57 -10.45
N THR A 478 -0.95 14.38 -11.78
CA THR A 478 0.23 14.08 -12.60
C THR A 478 1.28 15.19 -12.49
N ARG A 479 0.88 16.47 -12.52
CA ARG A 479 1.81 17.59 -12.33
C ARG A 479 2.44 17.59 -10.94
N GLN A 480 1.65 17.38 -9.89
CA GLN A 480 2.17 17.33 -8.51
C GLN A 480 3.14 16.16 -8.33
N TRP A 481 2.81 14.98 -8.85
CA TRP A 481 3.69 13.82 -8.83
C TRP A 481 5.00 14.10 -9.57
N THR A 482 4.93 14.68 -10.76
CA THR A 482 6.12 15.05 -11.55
C THR A 482 7.00 16.06 -10.80
N ARG A 483 6.42 17.08 -10.18
CA ARG A 483 7.16 18.06 -9.35
C ARG A 483 7.84 17.40 -8.15
N GLN A 484 7.22 16.42 -7.53
CA GLN A 484 7.82 15.67 -6.43
C GLN A 484 8.98 14.78 -6.88
N GLN A 485 8.82 14.07 -8.02
CA GLN A 485 9.87 13.18 -8.52
C GLN A 485 11.05 13.93 -9.13
N PHE A 486 10.79 15.02 -9.83
CA PHE A 486 11.76 15.79 -10.60
C PHE A 486 11.86 17.25 -10.15
N GLY A 487 11.83 17.46 -8.81
CA GLY A 487 11.80 18.80 -8.21
C GLY A 487 12.99 19.70 -8.53
N SER A 488 14.12 19.13 -8.95
CA SER A 488 15.31 19.86 -9.39
C SER A 488 15.23 20.37 -10.84
N PHE A 489 14.21 19.92 -11.61
CA PHE A 489 14.04 20.32 -13.00
C PHE A 489 13.26 21.64 -13.10
N THR A 490 13.37 22.33 -14.23
CA THR A 490 12.59 23.54 -14.48
C THR A 490 11.10 23.20 -14.60
N GLU A 491 10.22 24.17 -14.28
CA GLU A 491 8.77 23.99 -14.41
C GLU A 491 8.36 23.56 -15.82
N GLU A 492 9.01 24.12 -16.86
CA GLU A 492 8.75 23.76 -18.26
C GLU A 492 9.04 22.28 -18.52
N ILE A 493 10.16 21.76 -18.03
CA ILE A 493 10.53 20.33 -18.19
C ILE A 493 9.60 19.44 -17.37
N GLN A 494 9.20 19.85 -16.17
CA GLN A 494 8.23 19.11 -15.37
C GLN A 494 6.87 19.00 -16.07
N GLU A 495 6.37 20.08 -16.71
CA GLU A 495 5.13 20.03 -17.50
C GLU A 495 5.28 19.11 -18.74
N GLN A 496 6.42 19.15 -19.43
CA GLN A 496 6.69 18.24 -20.56
C GLN A 496 6.69 16.76 -20.10
N ILE A 497 7.25 16.44 -18.95
CA ILE A 497 7.20 15.08 -18.38
C ILE A 497 5.74 14.69 -18.07
N ALA A 498 4.97 15.59 -17.48
CA ALA A 498 3.55 15.34 -17.19
C ALA A 498 2.75 15.08 -18.48
N ASP A 499 3.03 15.82 -19.55
CA ASP A 499 2.40 15.65 -20.87
C ASP A 499 2.79 14.30 -21.51
N VAL A 500 4.03 13.85 -21.36
CA VAL A 500 4.47 12.52 -21.82
C VAL A 500 3.73 11.42 -21.07
N LEU A 501 3.67 11.48 -19.73
CA LEU A 501 2.95 10.51 -18.89
C LEU A 501 1.47 10.41 -19.26
N GLN A 502 0.79 11.55 -19.37
CA GLN A 502 -0.63 11.59 -19.76
C GLN A 502 -0.84 11.11 -21.20
N GLY A 503 0.07 11.49 -22.11
CA GLY A 503 0.00 11.16 -23.52
C GLY A 503 0.07 9.65 -23.75
N TYR A 504 1.14 9.00 -23.25
CA TYR A 504 1.34 7.59 -23.52
C TYR A 504 0.32 6.70 -22.78
N THR A 505 -0.01 7.01 -21.52
CA THR A 505 -1.00 6.21 -20.77
C THR A 505 -2.39 6.31 -21.37
N ARG A 506 -2.79 7.49 -21.89
CA ARG A 506 -4.02 7.66 -22.67
C ARG A 506 -3.99 6.86 -23.96
N LEU A 507 -2.85 6.84 -24.65
CA LEU A 507 -2.69 6.10 -25.90
C LEU A 507 -2.83 4.59 -25.68
N ILE A 508 -2.14 4.05 -24.69
CA ILE A 508 -2.22 2.64 -24.29
C ILE A 508 -3.65 2.26 -23.90
N GLN A 509 -4.38 3.14 -23.23
CA GLN A 509 -5.77 2.89 -22.86
C GLN A 509 -6.73 2.75 -24.05
N LYS A 510 -6.42 3.33 -25.22
CA LYS A 510 -7.23 3.16 -26.44
C LYS A 510 -7.23 1.71 -26.94
N ARG A 511 -6.07 1.07 -26.89
CA ARG A 511 -5.86 -0.33 -27.26
C ARG A 511 -4.80 -0.92 -26.33
N ARG A 512 -5.22 -1.82 -25.46
CA ARG A 512 -4.31 -2.43 -24.47
C ARG A 512 -3.21 -3.21 -25.16
N PRO A 513 -1.94 -3.01 -24.77
CA PRO A 513 -0.83 -3.79 -25.32
C PRO A 513 -1.03 -5.30 -25.13
N GLU A 514 -1.54 -5.73 -23.99
CA GLU A 514 -1.78 -7.13 -23.64
C GLU A 514 -2.75 -7.82 -24.60
N ALA A 515 -3.69 -7.07 -25.17
CA ALA A 515 -4.69 -7.56 -26.11
C ALA A 515 -4.34 -7.31 -27.59
N MET A 516 -3.14 -6.81 -27.90
CA MET A 516 -2.70 -6.52 -29.27
C MET A 516 -2.62 -7.78 -30.12
N ARG A 517 -3.23 -7.73 -31.30
CA ARG A 517 -3.24 -8.78 -32.33
C ARG A 517 -2.96 -8.19 -33.70
N ALA A 518 -2.61 -9.03 -34.67
CA ALA A 518 -2.26 -8.62 -36.03
C ALA A 518 -3.31 -7.73 -36.74
N MET A 519 -4.59 -7.80 -36.34
CA MET A 519 -5.65 -7.01 -36.95
C MET A 519 -5.93 -5.67 -36.21
N VAL A 520 -5.28 -5.43 -35.06
CA VAL A 520 -5.36 -4.15 -34.37
C VAL A 520 -4.40 -3.16 -35.05
N TYR A 521 -4.85 -1.94 -35.29
CA TYR A 521 -4.11 -0.93 -36.04
C TYR A 521 -3.69 -1.39 -37.45
N HIS A 522 -4.58 -2.13 -38.12
CA HIS A 522 -4.31 -2.62 -39.47
C HIS A 522 -4.29 -1.44 -40.48
N PRO A 523 -3.26 -1.32 -41.33
CA PRO A 523 -3.06 -0.14 -42.19
C PRO A 523 -4.19 0.09 -43.21
N VAL A 524 -5.01 -0.91 -43.50
CA VAL A 524 -6.15 -0.83 -44.43
C VAL A 524 -7.44 -0.34 -43.76
N HIS A 525 -7.51 -0.35 -42.41
CA HIS A 525 -8.71 0.00 -41.67
C HIS A 525 -8.74 1.44 -41.15
N GLY A 526 -8.71 2.40 -42.09
CA GLY A 526 -9.02 3.80 -41.83
C GLY A 526 -7.89 4.62 -41.20
N ARG A 527 -8.26 5.78 -40.69
CA ARG A 527 -7.32 6.79 -40.18
C ARG A 527 -6.76 6.42 -38.78
N GLU A 528 -7.42 5.53 -38.03
CA GLU A 528 -7.02 5.21 -36.65
C GLU A 528 -5.54 4.84 -36.54
N THR A 529 -5.02 4.03 -37.46
CA THR A 529 -3.60 3.64 -37.49
C THR A 529 -2.69 4.82 -37.74
N GLN A 530 -3.05 5.72 -38.67
CA GLN A 530 -2.25 6.89 -38.95
C GLN A 530 -2.28 7.90 -37.81
N ASP A 531 -3.47 8.20 -37.28
CA ASP A 531 -3.66 9.14 -36.18
C ASP A 531 -2.91 8.63 -34.92
N THR A 532 -2.95 7.32 -34.65
CA THR A 532 -2.21 6.70 -33.55
C THR A 532 -0.70 6.79 -33.75
N LEU A 533 -0.20 6.51 -34.95
CA LEU A 533 1.22 6.61 -35.26
C LEU A 533 1.74 8.07 -35.14
N GLU A 534 0.95 9.05 -35.55
CA GLU A 534 1.29 10.47 -35.38
C GLU A 534 1.33 10.86 -33.90
N GLU A 535 0.39 10.36 -33.09
CA GLU A 535 0.36 10.58 -31.64
C GLU A 535 1.57 9.92 -30.94
N ILE A 536 1.93 8.69 -31.29
CA ILE A 536 3.13 7.99 -30.79
C ILE A 536 4.39 8.81 -31.10
N LYS A 537 4.56 9.22 -32.34
CA LYS A 537 5.73 10.03 -32.76
C LYS A 537 5.83 11.35 -32.00
N ARG A 538 4.71 12.02 -31.77
CA ARG A 538 4.68 13.26 -30.98
C ARG A 538 5.13 13.01 -29.54
N ILE A 539 4.59 11.99 -28.88
CA ILE A 539 4.93 11.63 -27.50
C ILE A 539 6.41 11.25 -27.40
N LEU A 540 6.90 10.41 -28.32
CA LEU A 540 8.30 9.98 -28.34
C LEU A 540 9.24 11.17 -28.57
N THR A 541 8.92 12.06 -29.51
CA THR A 541 9.73 13.26 -29.75
C THR A 541 9.83 14.14 -28.51
N GLU A 542 8.73 14.28 -27.77
CA GLU A 542 8.74 15.03 -26.51
C GLU A 542 9.60 14.34 -25.45
N ALA A 543 9.44 13.01 -25.28
CA ALA A 543 10.25 12.23 -24.36
C ALA A 543 11.75 12.29 -24.70
N GLU A 544 12.12 12.22 -26.00
CA GLU A 544 13.50 12.36 -26.48
C GLU A 544 14.08 13.75 -26.17
N ARG A 545 13.28 14.82 -26.32
CA ARG A 545 13.70 16.19 -26.00
C ARG A 545 14.01 16.33 -24.51
N VAL A 546 13.11 15.85 -23.64
CA VAL A 546 13.32 15.86 -22.19
C VAL A 546 14.53 15.02 -21.81
N TYR A 547 14.69 13.85 -22.43
CA TYR A 547 15.84 12.97 -22.19
C TYR A 547 17.17 13.65 -22.54
N ALA A 548 17.22 14.33 -23.69
CA ALA A 548 18.41 15.09 -24.10
C ALA A 548 18.74 16.23 -23.11
N TRP A 549 17.73 16.99 -22.68
CA TRP A 549 17.89 18.02 -21.67
C TRP A 549 18.41 17.45 -20.34
N MET A 550 17.80 16.35 -19.87
CA MET A 550 18.17 15.69 -18.62
C MET A 550 19.62 15.21 -18.63
N LYS A 551 20.07 14.60 -19.73
CA LYS A 551 21.47 14.15 -19.87
C LYS A 551 22.48 15.29 -19.78
N GLU A 552 22.11 16.48 -20.24
CA GLU A 552 22.97 17.66 -20.20
C GLU A 552 22.96 18.35 -18.82
N HIS A 553 21.80 18.41 -18.14
CA HIS A 553 21.60 19.27 -16.98
C HIS A 553 21.47 18.50 -15.65
N ALA A 554 21.04 17.25 -15.67
CA ALA A 554 20.77 16.43 -14.48
C ALA A 554 21.01 14.92 -14.74
N PRO A 555 22.24 14.53 -15.18
CA PRO A 555 22.54 13.15 -15.58
C PRO A 555 22.36 12.12 -14.46
N GLU A 556 22.37 12.53 -13.20
CA GLU A 556 22.14 11.67 -12.02
C GLU A 556 20.71 11.11 -11.97
N TYR A 557 19.76 11.71 -12.71
CA TYR A 557 18.37 11.21 -12.82
C TYR A 557 18.17 10.22 -13.98
N GLU A 558 19.22 9.90 -14.76
CA GLU A 558 19.07 9.10 -15.99
C GLU A 558 18.33 7.78 -15.74
N ALA A 559 18.73 7.04 -14.71
CA ALA A 559 18.11 5.74 -14.41
C ALA A 559 16.63 5.87 -14.07
N ALA A 560 16.27 6.83 -13.21
CA ALA A 560 14.89 7.08 -12.82
C ALA A 560 14.04 7.58 -14.01
N PHE A 561 14.57 8.54 -14.75
CA PHE A 561 13.86 9.10 -15.91
C PHE A 561 13.62 8.04 -17.00
N VAL A 562 14.63 7.23 -17.30
CA VAL A 562 14.48 6.15 -18.28
C VAL A 562 13.44 5.14 -17.82
N ALA A 563 13.50 4.67 -16.58
CA ALA A 563 12.57 3.66 -16.08
C ALA A 563 11.11 4.16 -16.03
N LEU A 564 10.90 5.39 -15.56
CA LEU A 564 9.56 5.91 -15.27
C LEU A 564 8.89 6.60 -16.45
N ILE A 565 9.66 7.19 -17.36
CA ILE A 565 9.14 8.11 -18.39
C ILE A 565 9.55 7.70 -19.80
N TYR A 566 10.86 7.59 -20.05
CA TYR A 566 11.36 7.44 -21.43
C TYR A 566 11.07 6.05 -22.00
N TYR A 567 11.44 4.99 -21.27
CA TYR A 567 11.26 3.62 -21.73
C TYR A 567 9.79 3.25 -21.97
N PRO A 568 8.83 3.57 -21.07
CA PRO A 568 7.42 3.32 -21.36
C PRO A 568 6.86 4.09 -22.56
N ALA A 569 7.39 5.28 -22.85
CA ALA A 569 6.95 6.10 -23.98
C ALA A 569 7.60 5.71 -25.32
N ALA A 570 8.78 5.06 -25.30
CA ALA A 570 9.56 4.68 -26.47
C ALA A 570 9.22 3.29 -27.00
#